data_038ec7284d9afdc5f64be21822e45404
#
_entry.id   038ec7284d9afdc5f64be21822e45404
#
_cell.length_a   1.000
_cell.length_b   1.000
_cell.length_c   1.000
_cell.angle_alpha   90.00
_cell.angle_beta   90.00
_cell.angle_gamma   90.00
#
_symmetry.space_group_name_H-M   'P 1'
#
loop_
_entity.id
_entity.type
_entity.pdbx_description
1 polymer ?
#
loop_
_entity_poly.entity_id
_entity_poly.type
_entity_poly.pdbx_seq_one_letter_code
_entity_poly.pdbx_strand_id
1 'polypeptide(L)'
;MKAAYADPPYLGLAEAFYEKMHPEAAEYDKPETHKRLIERMMDEYDCWAMSLHEPSLREILNMCPADVRVAAWVKPFASFKKNVTRAWTWEPVIFSFHRARNRTIEQLTWRDHIAEPIAMMRGFPGAKPDKFCFWVFEGLNLQPDDEFTDIFHGSGAVGRAWEKWKAAQRPEQFALEAV
;
A
#
# COMPACT_ATOMS: atom_id res chain seq x y z
N MET A 1 -5.81 0.47 17.19
CA MET A 1 -6.50 0.16 15.93
C MET A 1 -5.68 -0.87 15.17
N LYS A 2 -6.33 -1.82 14.49
CA LYS A 2 -5.65 -2.78 13.62
C LYS A 2 -5.74 -2.32 12.17
N ALA A 3 -4.61 -2.21 11.50
CA ALA A 3 -4.55 -1.77 10.11
C ALA A 3 -3.72 -2.72 9.25
N ALA A 4 -4.04 -2.79 7.96
CA ALA A 4 -3.28 -3.60 7.02
C ALA A 4 -2.92 -2.85 5.73
N TYR A 5 -1.80 -3.28 5.15
CA TYR A 5 -1.47 -2.97 3.76
C TYR A 5 -1.24 -4.25 2.98
N ALA A 6 -1.80 -4.32 1.79
CA ALA A 6 -1.65 -5.45 0.87
C ALA A 6 -1.08 -4.98 -0.48
N ASP A 7 -0.04 -5.66 -0.95
CA ASP A 7 0.54 -5.51 -2.29
C ASP A 7 0.60 -6.91 -2.94
N PRO A 8 -0.58 -7.51 -3.23
CA PRO A 8 -0.64 -8.86 -3.78
C PRO A 8 -0.03 -8.91 -5.19
N PRO A 9 0.37 -10.09 -5.66
CA PRO A 9 0.59 -10.28 -7.09
C PRO A 9 -0.63 -9.82 -7.87
N TYR A 10 -0.43 -8.99 -8.91
CA TYR A 10 -1.56 -8.33 -9.58
C TYR A 10 -2.32 -9.29 -10.47
N LEU A 11 -3.63 -9.25 -10.40
CA LEU A 11 -4.57 -10.06 -11.18
C LEU A 11 -4.25 -9.98 -12.68
N GLY A 12 -4.03 -11.14 -13.32
CA GLY A 12 -3.64 -11.26 -14.72
C GLY A 12 -2.14 -11.05 -15.00
N LEU A 13 -1.32 -10.86 -13.96
CA LEU A 13 0.14 -10.70 -14.06
C LEU A 13 0.91 -11.60 -13.09
N ALA A 14 0.22 -12.32 -12.21
CA ALA A 14 0.81 -13.01 -11.09
C ALA A 14 1.73 -14.16 -11.55
N GLU A 15 1.27 -15.04 -12.41
CA GLU A 15 2.07 -16.11 -12.98
C GLU A 15 3.29 -15.56 -13.74
N ALA A 16 3.07 -14.59 -14.63
CA ALA A 16 4.09 -14.07 -15.53
C ALA A 16 5.28 -13.40 -14.80
N PHE A 17 5.05 -12.78 -13.64
CA PHE A 17 6.07 -11.99 -12.97
C PHE A 17 6.56 -12.59 -11.64
N TYR A 18 5.77 -13.43 -10.97
CA TYR A 18 6.04 -13.87 -9.60
C TYR A 18 6.18 -15.37 -9.43
N GLU A 19 5.88 -16.21 -10.43
CA GLU A 19 5.94 -17.67 -10.36
C GLU A 19 7.29 -18.18 -9.81
N LYS A 20 8.40 -17.57 -10.27
CA LYS A 20 9.76 -17.95 -9.82
C LYS A 20 10.09 -17.56 -8.38
N MET A 21 9.34 -16.60 -7.80
CA MET A 21 9.58 -16.08 -6.46
C MET A 21 8.63 -16.68 -5.43
N HIS A 22 7.41 -17.02 -5.87
CA HIS A 22 6.35 -17.54 -5.01
C HIS A 22 5.56 -18.61 -5.76
N PRO A 23 5.66 -19.89 -5.36
CA PRO A 23 4.94 -20.99 -6.01
C PRO A 23 3.44 -20.81 -6.11
N GLU A 24 2.84 -20.09 -5.16
CA GLU A 24 1.41 -19.81 -5.12
C GLU A 24 1.00 -18.52 -5.86
N ALA A 25 1.94 -17.85 -6.52
CA ALA A 25 1.64 -16.58 -7.19
C ALA A 25 0.53 -16.71 -8.24
N ALA A 26 0.50 -17.81 -9.00
CA ALA A 26 -0.52 -18.08 -10.01
C ALA A 26 -1.95 -18.11 -9.45
N GLU A 27 -2.13 -18.39 -8.14
CA GLU A 27 -3.45 -18.31 -7.51
C GLU A 27 -4.02 -16.90 -7.51
N TYR A 28 -3.15 -15.87 -7.57
CA TYR A 28 -3.57 -14.47 -7.65
C TYR A 28 -4.01 -14.03 -9.06
N ASP A 29 -3.89 -14.89 -10.07
CA ASP A 29 -4.55 -14.68 -11.37
C ASP A 29 -6.02 -15.10 -11.36
N LYS A 30 -6.52 -15.62 -10.20
CA LYS A 30 -7.93 -15.94 -9.99
C LYS A 30 -8.60 -14.81 -9.21
N PRO A 31 -9.71 -14.24 -9.74
CA PRO A 31 -10.47 -13.19 -9.04
C PRO A 31 -10.92 -13.60 -7.64
N GLU A 32 -11.26 -14.87 -7.42
CA GLU A 32 -11.72 -15.41 -6.16
C GLU A 32 -10.65 -15.31 -5.04
N THR A 33 -9.36 -15.34 -5.41
CA THR A 33 -8.27 -15.18 -4.44
C THR A 33 -8.19 -13.75 -3.94
N HIS A 34 -8.36 -12.77 -4.83
CA HIS A 34 -8.47 -11.36 -4.44
C HIS A 34 -9.73 -11.09 -3.62
N LYS A 35 -10.86 -11.71 -3.98
CA LYS A 35 -12.08 -11.58 -3.19
C LYS A 35 -11.88 -12.07 -1.77
N ARG A 36 -11.32 -13.27 -1.57
CA ARG A 36 -11.00 -13.81 -0.23
C ARG A 36 -10.04 -12.91 0.55
N LEU A 37 -9.05 -12.33 -0.12
CA LEU A 37 -8.12 -11.37 0.50
C LEU A 37 -8.86 -10.13 1.01
N ILE A 38 -9.75 -9.56 0.19
CA ILE A 38 -10.56 -8.39 0.57
C ILE A 38 -11.49 -8.72 1.74
N GLU A 39 -12.22 -9.84 1.66
CA GLU A 39 -13.11 -10.32 2.74
C GLU A 39 -12.31 -10.49 4.05
N ARG A 40 -11.16 -11.13 4.00
CA ARG A 40 -10.28 -11.27 5.14
C ARG A 40 -9.84 -9.92 5.72
N MET A 41 -9.45 -8.96 4.84
CA MET A 41 -9.05 -7.63 5.31
C MET A 41 -10.21 -6.87 5.97
N MET A 42 -11.43 -7.06 5.48
CA MET A 42 -12.63 -6.48 6.10
C MET A 42 -12.97 -7.09 7.46
N ASP A 43 -12.71 -8.38 7.64
CA ASP A 43 -13.05 -9.09 8.88
C ASP A 43 -11.98 -8.90 9.98
N GLU A 44 -10.69 -8.82 9.60
CA GLU A 44 -9.57 -8.84 10.56
C GLU A 44 -9.05 -7.44 10.93
N TYR A 45 -9.33 -6.40 10.11
CA TYR A 45 -8.74 -5.07 10.27
C TYR A 45 -9.80 -3.96 10.31
N ASP A 46 -9.52 -2.94 11.12
CA ASP A 46 -10.36 -1.74 11.24
C ASP A 46 -10.28 -0.84 10.00
N CYS A 47 -9.14 -0.85 9.34
CA CYS A 47 -8.89 -0.14 8.07
C CYS A 47 -7.76 -0.83 7.29
N TRP A 48 -7.74 -0.61 5.98
CA TRP A 48 -6.71 -1.21 5.13
C TRP A 48 -6.48 -0.41 3.84
N ALA A 49 -5.32 -0.63 3.23
CA ALA A 49 -5.03 -0.16 1.89
C ALA A 49 -4.49 -1.31 1.04
N MET A 50 -4.80 -1.30 -0.27
CA MET A 50 -4.37 -2.33 -1.20
C MET A 50 -3.89 -1.71 -2.50
N SER A 51 -2.66 -2.04 -2.90
CA SER A 51 -2.11 -1.69 -4.22
C SER A 51 -2.56 -2.68 -5.29
N LEU A 52 -2.74 -2.18 -6.49
CA LEU A 52 -3.07 -2.99 -7.67
C LEU A 52 -2.59 -2.28 -8.94
N HIS A 53 -2.63 -2.96 -10.08
CA HIS A 53 -2.39 -2.30 -11.36
C HIS A 53 -3.69 -1.79 -11.99
N GLU A 54 -3.62 -0.72 -12.77
CA GLU A 54 -4.78 -0.04 -13.36
C GLU A 54 -5.72 -0.99 -14.13
N PRO A 55 -5.25 -1.93 -14.98
CA PRO A 55 -6.15 -2.82 -15.73
C PRO A 55 -7.07 -3.69 -14.88
N SER A 56 -6.67 -4.06 -13.65
CA SER A 56 -7.52 -4.86 -12.75
C SER A 56 -8.47 -4.04 -11.87
N LEU A 57 -8.33 -2.70 -11.88
CA LEU A 57 -9.05 -1.81 -10.96
C LEU A 57 -10.56 -2.04 -10.99
N ARG A 58 -11.14 -2.15 -12.19
CA ARG A 58 -12.58 -2.32 -12.34
C ARG A 58 -13.10 -3.61 -11.69
N GLU A 59 -12.37 -4.71 -11.88
CA GLU A 59 -12.74 -6.01 -11.34
C GLU A 59 -12.59 -6.04 -9.82
N ILE A 60 -11.47 -5.55 -9.32
CA ILE A 60 -11.19 -5.49 -7.88
C ILE A 60 -12.19 -4.59 -7.14
N LEU A 61 -12.55 -3.43 -7.71
CA LEU A 61 -13.54 -2.53 -7.09
C LEU A 61 -14.91 -3.19 -6.93
N ASN A 62 -15.31 -4.07 -7.83
CA ASN A 62 -16.58 -4.80 -7.70
C ASN A 62 -16.59 -5.78 -6.51
N MET A 63 -15.42 -6.10 -5.95
CA MET A 63 -15.26 -6.98 -4.78
C MET A 63 -15.16 -6.19 -3.48
N CYS A 64 -14.92 -4.87 -3.57
CA CYS A 64 -14.73 -4.00 -2.42
C CYS A 64 -16.06 -3.45 -1.87
N PRO A 65 -16.10 -3.02 -0.58
CA PRO A 65 -17.21 -2.22 -0.06
C PRO A 65 -17.43 -0.94 -0.89
N ALA A 66 -18.68 -0.48 -0.93
CA ALA A 66 -19.07 0.67 -1.75
C ALA A 66 -18.43 2.01 -1.29
N ASP A 67 -17.92 2.07 -0.08
CA ASP A 67 -17.37 3.27 0.56
C ASP A 67 -15.83 3.34 0.55
N VAL A 68 -15.16 2.44 -0.18
CA VAL A 68 -13.72 2.54 -0.40
C VAL A 68 -13.37 3.75 -1.28
N ARG A 69 -12.16 4.26 -1.12
CA ARG A 69 -11.63 5.33 -1.94
C ARG A 69 -10.45 4.86 -2.78
N VAL A 70 -10.45 5.22 -4.05
CA VAL A 70 -9.30 5.02 -4.93
C VAL A 70 -8.40 6.24 -4.86
N ALA A 71 -7.13 6.01 -4.60
CA ALA A 71 -6.07 6.99 -4.60
C ALA A 71 -4.98 6.59 -5.63
N ALA A 72 -4.07 7.50 -5.97
CA ALA A 72 -3.12 7.29 -7.04
C ALA A 72 -1.66 7.42 -6.57
N TRP A 73 -0.86 6.39 -6.81
CA TRP A 73 0.59 6.52 -6.79
C TRP A 73 1.09 6.83 -8.20
N VAL A 74 1.43 8.09 -8.43
CA VAL A 74 1.96 8.57 -9.72
C VAL A 74 3.48 8.35 -9.74
N LYS A 75 3.97 7.74 -10.82
CA LYS A 75 5.39 7.50 -11.07
C LYS A 75 5.90 8.58 -12.02
N PRO A 76 6.62 9.62 -11.53
CA PRO A 76 7.04 10.75 -12.36
C PRO A 76 7.94 10.34 -13.53
N PHE A 77 8.64 9.22 -13.38
CA PHE A 77 9.49 8.66 -14.42
C PHE A 77 8.95 7.31 -14.88
N ALA A 78 8.45 7.27 -16.12
CA ALA A 78 8.06 6.03 -16.78
C ALA A 78 9.20 5.59 -17.72
N SER A 79 9.77 4.41 -17.45
CA SER A 79 10.78 3.83 -18.32
C SER A 79 10.23 3.60 -19.72
N PHE A 80 10.97 4.02 -20.74
CA PHE A 80 10.65 3.67 -22.12
C PHE A 80 10.73 2.16 -22.29
N LYS A 81 9.65 1.54 -22.78
CA LYS A 81 9.61 0.12 -23.10
C LYS A 81 9.39 -0.07 -24.59
N LYS A 82 10.23 -0.88 -25.23
CA LYS A 82 10.07 -1.25 -26.64
C LYS A 82 8.67 -1.83 -26.85
N ASN A 83 8.00 -1.39 -27.92
CA ASN A 83 6.64 -1.82 -28.31
C ASN A 83 5.51 -1.39 -27.33
N VAL A 84 5.76 -0.46 -26.41
CA VAL A 84 4.73 0.13 -25.54
C VAL A 84 4.46 1.55 -26.03
N THR A 85 3.29 1.78 -26.61
CA THR A 85 2.87 3.10 -27.11
C THR A 85 2.38 4.01 -25.97
N ARG A 86 1.79 3.44 -24.92
CA ARG A 86 1.26 4.16 -23.76
C ARG A 86 1.82 3.55 -22.49
N ALA A 87 2.56 4.34 -21.72
CA ALA A 87 3.12 3.89 -20.46
C ALA A 87 2.08 3.98 -19.34
N TRP A 88 2.05 2.98 -18.45
CA TRP A 88 1.36 3.09 -17.18
C TRP A 88 2.23 3.90 -16.22
N THR A 89 1.80 5.12 -15.93
CA THR A 89 2.56 6.08 -15.12
C THR A 89 2.00 6.24 -13.71
N TRP A 90 0.98 5.48 -13.35
CA TRP A 90 0.41 5.45 -12.01
C TRP A 90 -0.10 4.06 -11.65
N GLU A 91 -0.20 3.82 -10.37
CA GLU A 91 -0.84 2.63 -9.78
C GLU A 91 -1.95 3.07 -8.85
N PRO A 92 -3.16 2.47 -8.94
CA PRO A 92 -4.21 2.71 -7.98
C PRO A 92 -3.89 2.07 -6.63
N VAL A 93 -4.32 2.74 -5.56
CA VAL A 93 -4.33 2.21 -4.20
C VAL A 93 -5.73 2.38 -3.65
N ILE A 94 -6.38 1.29 -3.29
CA ILE A 94 -7.71 1.29 -2.68
C ILE A 94 -7.54 1.44 -1.17
N PHE A 95 -8.32 2.35 -0.57
CA PHE A 95 -8.37 2.59 0.88
C PHE A 95 -9.75 2.27 1.43
N SER A 96 -9.80 1.49 2.50
CA SER A 96 -10.94 1.35 3.40
C SER A 96 -10.60 2.03 4.71
N PHE A 97 -11.38 3.05 5.08
CA PHE A 97 -11.08 3.91 6.23
C PHE A 97 -11.84 3.48 7.48
N HIS A 98 -11.20 3.66 8.64
CA HIS A 98 -11.89 3.51 9.92
C HIS A 98 -12.83 4.70 10.16
N ARG A 99 -14.12 4.43 10.20
CA ARG A 99 -15.18 5.46 10.25
C ARG A 99 -15.16 6.31 11.53
N ALA A 100 -14.70 5.74 12.64
CA ALA A 100 -14.70 6.43 13.94
C ALA A 100 -13.46 7.30 14.18
N ARG A 101 -12.44 7.23 13.31
CA ARG A 101 -11.21 8.00 13.49
C ARG A 101 -11.18 9.20 12.54
N ASN A 102 -11.47 10.37 13.07
CA ASN A 102 -11.34 11.63 12.35
C ASN A 102 -9.95 12.24 12.57
N ARG A 103 -9.47 13.00 11.58
CA ARG A 103 -8.29 13.84 11.73
C ARG A 103 -8.57 14.99 12.68
N THR A 104 -7.56 15.43 13.42
CA THR A 104 -7.63 16.68 14.19
C THR A 104 -7.48 17.87 13.27
N ILE A 105 -7.92 19.07 13.73
CA ILE A 105 -7.82 20.31 12.96
C ILE A 105 -6.36 20.71 12.66
N GLU A 106 -5.41 20.23 13.44
CA GLU A 106 -3.97 20.49 13.29
C GLU A 106 -3.31 19.62 12.22
N GLN A 107 -3.94 18.50 11.85
CA GLN A 107 -3.41 17.60 10.83
C GLN A 107 -3.68 18.15 9.43
N LEU A 108 -2.62 18.17 8.61
CA LEU A 108 -2.75 18.53 7.19
C LEU A 108 -3.72 17.59 6.49
N THR A 109 -4.51 18.13 5.57
CA THR A 109 -5.39 17.34 4.73
C THR A 109 -4.58 16.37 3.89
N TRP A 110 -4.85 15.08 4.02
CA TRP A 110 -4.24 14.05 3.19
C TRP A 110 -4.70 14.19 1.73
N ARG A 111 -3.75 14.05 0.81
CA ARG A 111 -4.03 14.07 -0.63
C ARG A 111 -4.19 12.65 -1.14
N ASP A 112 -5.21 12.42 -1.97
CA ASP A 112 -5.49 11.14 -2.59
C ASP A 112 -4.54 10.76 -3.74
N HIS A 113 -3.40 11.40 -3.81
CA HIS A 113 -2.32 11.01 -4.71
C HIS A 113 -0.96 11.35 -4.12
N ILE A 114 0.03 10.59 -4.54
CA ILE A 114 1.45 10.89 -4.31
C ILE A 114 2.22 10.73 -5.62
N ALA A 115 3.14 11.66 -5.89
CA ALA A 115 4.09 11.56 -6.99
C ALA A 115 5.47 11.18 -6.44
N GLU A 116 5.83 9.89 -6.55
CA GLU A 116 7.09 9.36 -6.03
C GLU A 116 7.64 8.29 -7.00
N PRO A 117 8.93 8.37 -7.38
CA PRO A 117 9.53 7.35 -8.23
C PRO A 117 9.58 6.00 -7.52
N ILE A 118 9.64 4.91 -8.32
CA ILE A 118 9.85 3.57 -7.78
C ILE A 118 11.19 3.47 -7.05
N ALA A 119 11.22 2.71 -5.96
CA ALA A 119 12.49 2.39 -5.30
C ALA A 119 13.29 1.40 -6.17
N MET A 120 14.50 1.80 -6.59
CA MET A 120 15.38 0.92 -7.33
C MET A 120 16.16 0.03 -6.34
N MET A 121 15.59 -1.10 -5.98
CA MET A 121 16.23 -2.09 -5.10
C MET A 121 16.66 -3.30 -5.93
N ARG A 122 17.96 -3.61 -5.88
CA ARG A 122 18.55 -4.73 -6.64
C ARG A 122 17.92 -6.06 -6.19
N GLY A 123 17.33 -6.81 -7.12
CA GLY A 123 16.68 -8.09 -6.85
C GLY A 123 15.20 -8.01 -6.43
N PHE A 124 14.67 -6.82 -6.18
CA PHE A 124 13.27 -6.62 -5.81
C PHE A 124 12.63 -5.50 -6.65
N PRO A 125 12.26 -5.81 -7.91
CA PRO A 125 11.49 -4.86 -8.71
C PRO A 125 10.14 -4.60 -8.03
N GLY A 126 9.80 -3.34 -7.84
CA GLY A 126 8.51 -2.96 -7.24
C GLY A 126 8.55 -2.70 -5.72
N ALA A 127 9.74 -2.68 -5.10
CA ALA A 127 9.85 -2.26 -3.70
C ALA A 127 9.22 -0.86 -3.51
N LYS A 128 8.35 -0.72 -2.51
CA LYS A 128 7.67 0.55 -2.23
C LYS A 128 8.65 1.53 -1.57
N PRO A 129 8.76 2.79 -2.07
CA PRO A 129 9.61 3.79 -1.44
C PRO A 129 9.04 4.27 -0.09
N ASP A 130 9.90 4.70 0.82
CA ASP A 130 9.50 5.15 2.17
C ASP A 130 8.40 6.22 2.12
N LYS A 131 8.50 7.21 1.24
CA LYS A 131 7.48 8.27 1.11
C LYS A 131 6.11 7.74 0.68
N PHE A 132 6.08 6.74 -0.21
CA PHE A 132 4.83 6.07 -0.56
C PHE A 132 4.23 5.37 0.68
N CYS A 133 5.05 4.64 1.43
CA CYS A 133 4.58 3.96 2.65
C CYS A 133 4.05 4.97 3.69
N PHE A 134 4.75 6.08 3.90
CA PHE A 134 4.31 7.15 4.81
C PHE A 134 2.98 7.75 4.38
N TRP A 135 2.80 8.00 3.08
CA TRP A 135 1.55 8.46 2.52
C TRP A 135 0.39 7.47 2.75
N VAL A 136 0.65 6.15 2.68
CA VAL A 136 -0.34 5.13 3.02
C VAL A 136 -0.69 5.18 4.50
N PHE A 137 0.31 5.27 5.40
CA PHE A 137 0.08 5.33 6.84
C PHE A 137 -0.72 6.59 7.24
N GLU A 138 -0.38 7.73 6.66
CA GLU A 138 -1.12 8.98 6.84
C GLU A 138 -2.55 8.89 6.27
N GLY A 139 -2.71 8.26 5.12
CA GLY A 139 -4.02 8.00 4.52
C GLY A 139 -4.93 7.20 5.44
N LEU A 140 -4.43 6.12 6.00
CA LEU A 140 -5.13 5.30 6.99
C LEU A 140 -5.28 5.99 8.35
N ASN A 141 -4.72 7.18 8.52
CA ASN A 141 -4.73 7.96 9.77
C ASN A 141 -4.17 7.15 10.96
N LEU A 142 -3.05 6.45 10.73
CA LEU A 142 -2.40 5.62 11.74
C LEU A 142 -1.77 6.48 12.84
N GLN A 143 -1.62 5.87 14.02
CA GLN A 143 -0.90 6.41 15.16
C GLN A 143 0.25 5.45 15.51
N PRO A 144 1.32 5.91 16.20
CA PRO A 144 2.47 5.07 16.52
C PRO A 144 2.16 3.83 17.39
N ASP A 145 1.06 3.82 18.11
CA ASP A 145 0.57 2.73 18.97
C ASP A 145 -0.43 1.80 18.27
N ASP A 146 -0.76 2.05 17.00
CA ASP A 146 -1.59 1.15 16.22
C ASP A 146 -0.83 -0.13 15.84
N GLU A 147 -1.58 -1.22 15.70
CA GLU A 147 -1.10 -2.48 15.14
C GLU A 147 -1.17 -2.40 13.61
N PHE A 148 -0.03 -2.56 12.94
CA PHE A 148 0.06 -2.51 11.49
C PHE A 148 0.61 -3.82 10.93
N THR A 149 -0.06 -4.36 9.90
CA THR A 149 0.32 -5.60 9.21
C THR A 149 0.61 -5.32 7.74
N ASP A 150 1.83 -5.64 7.30
CA ASP A 150 2.18 -5.79 5.88
C ASP A 150 1.83 -7.23 5.48
N ILE A 151 0.73 -7.43 4.74
CA ILE A 151 0.24 -8.79 4.39
C ILE A 151 1.19 -9.49 3.41
N PHE A 152 1.83 -8.74 2.54
CA PHE A 152 2.76 -9.25 1.52
C PHE A 152 4.16 -8.70 1.75
N HIS A 153 4.90 -9.28 2.66
CA HIS A 153 6.19 -8.74 3.15
C HIS A 153 7.23 -8.47 2.05
N GLY A 154 7.23 -9.25 0.97
CA GLY A 154 8.15 -9.09 -0.16
C GLY A 154 9.59 -8.77 0.27
N SER A 155 10.07 -7.57 -0.08
CA SER A 155 11.40 -7.09 0.33
C SER A 155 11.47 -6.63 1.80
N GLY A 156 10.36 -6.59 2.53
CA GLY A 156 10.24 -6.01 3.87
C GLY A 156 10.32 -4.47 3.90
N ALA A 157 10.22 -3.82 2.76
CA ALA A 157 10.34 -2.35 2.66
C ALA A 157 9.24 -1.63 3.46
N VAL A 158 8.00 -2.11 3.37
CA VAL A 158 6.84 -1.51 4.06
C VAL A 158 6.98 -1.63 5.57
N GLY A 159 7.37 -2.80 6.09
CA GLY A 159 7.61 -3.00 7.52
C GLY A 159 8.74 -2.10 8.06
N ARG A 160 9.86 -1.98 7.31
CA ARG A 160 10.93 -1.04 7.69
C ARG A 160 10.48 0.43 7.64
N ALA A 161 9.66 0.79 6.67
CA ALA A 161 9.09 2.14 6.59
C ALA A 161 8.15 2.42 7.77
N TRP A 162 7.37 1.42 8.23
CA TRP A 162 6.52 1.54 9.41
C TRP A 162 7.33 1.88 10.66
N GLU A 163 8.43 1.17 10.92
CA GLU A 163 9.28 1.46 12.08
C GLU A 163 9.92 2.87 12.00
N LYS A 164 10.38 3.29 10.82
CA LYS A 164 10.89 4.65 10.61
C LYS A 164 9.83 5.71 10.86
N TRP A 165 8.63 5.49 10.34
CA TRP A 165 7.51 6.42 10.48
C TRP A 165 7.10 6.56 11.95
N LYS A 166 6.96 5.45 12.69
CA LYS A 166 6.69 5.47 14.13
C LYS A 166 7.73 6.25 14.91
N ALA A 167 9.01 6.02 14.61
CA ALA A 167 10.09 6.73 15.27
C ALA A 167 10.04 8.25 15.03
N ALA A 168 9.68 8.66 13.81
CA ALA A 168 9.54 10.08 13.45
C ALA A 168 8.32 10.76 14.10
N GLN A 169 7.27 9.99 14.46
CA GLN A 169 6.06 10.52 15.12
C GLN A 169 6.20 10.65 16.65
N ARG A 170 7.21 10.02 17.26
CA ARG A 170 7.47 10.16 18.70
C ARG A 170 8.30 11.42 18.90
N PRO A 171 7.79 12.45 19.59
CA PRO A 171 8.64 13.58 19.99
C PRO A 171 9.77 13.02 20.86
N GLU A 172 11.00 13.52 20.65
CA GLU A 172 12.17 13.12 21.41
C GLU A 172 11.92 13.28 22.92
N GLN A 173 11.74 12.18 23.62
CA GLN A 173 11.79 12.13 25.10
C GLN A 173 13.23 12.19 25.63
N PHE A 174 14.17 12.72 24.87
CA PHE A 174 15.59 12.80 25.23
C PHE A 174 16.05 14.23 25.49
N ALA A 175 15.44 14.94 26.43
CA ALA A 175 15.98 16.23 26.87
C ALA A 175 15.71 16.56 28.35
N LEU A 176 15.50 15.59 29.23
CA LEU A 176 15.28 15.90 30.67
C LEU A 176 16.07 15.03 31.67
N GLU A 177 17.15 14.36 31.27
CA GLU A 177 18.06 13.69 32.21
C GLU A 177 19.51 14.17 32.04
N ALA A 178 19.73 15.48 32.06
CA ALA A 178 21.05 16.07 32.20
C ALA A 178 20.96 17.47 32.80
N VAL A 179 20.57 17.56 34.08
CA VAL A 179 21.00 18.63 34.99
C VAL A 179 21.18 18.04 36.39
#